data_02779e3d09ff48a39d4d4cf2f0fc5760
#
_entry.id   02779e3d09ff48a39d4d4cf2f0fc5760
#
_cell.length_a   1.000
_cell.length_b   1.000
_cell.length_c   1.000
_cell.angle_alpha   90.00
_cell.angle_beta   90.00
_cell.angle_gamma   90.00
#
_symmetry.space_group_name_H-M   'P 1'
#
loop_
_entity.id
_entity.type
_entity.pdbx_description
1 polymer ?
#
loop_
_entity_poly.entity_id
_entity_poly.type
_entity_poly.pdbx_seq_one_letter_code
_entity_poly.pdbx_strand_id
1 'polypeptide(L)'
;MNMEKFLILKNPGAAPFSAVPSLAMNDFRAELIACNGTAAAFFEHAGRLVAILSSNTNDKIFVTSTPVPADRRYPALTPDRPMFHWFERELHEQTGIVPEGHPWLKPIRFTAENAKPGVTDYFTMQGCAAHEVAVGPVHAGVIEPGHFRFQCMGEDVYSLEISLGYQHRGIEKMLTGGPDNRTLPVVEAIAGDSSTAYAGTYCRLLEALDNDCRISDRAEAIRAIAWELERIANHIGDLGALAGDVAYLPTASYCGRIRGDVLNTTAMICGNRFGRGLVTPEGTGYTLDDARAAEMLKKLKQTEKDLNSALDLLFDSPSVLDRFENTGTVSRETATDLGLIGMAARACGIPCDTRSTHPYGWYKKSAPATVTFPDGDVAARAAVRRGELAESYQFIYRLLKNLPPESASTAPQKRMADAIAVSLGEGWRGMICMAAVTDNAGNFARFKSVDPSFHNWQGLAMALRGEQISNFPICNKSFNLSYCGHDL
;
A
#
# COMPACT_ATOMS: atom_id res chain seq x y z
N MET A 1 -17.69 -16.82 11.34
CA MET A 1 -18.08 -15.89 10.27
C MET A 1 -19.28 -16.46 9.51
N ASN A 2 -20.38 -15.73 9.43
CA ASN A 2 -21.56 -16.10 8.62
C ASN A 2 -21.50 -15.35 7.28
N MET A 3 -21.37 -16.11 6.17
CA MET A 3 -21.21 -15.52 4.81
C MET A 3 -22.43 -14.72 4.34
N GLU A 4 -23.63 -14.98 4.87
CA GLU A 4 -24.84 -14.22 4.53
C GLU A 4 -24.84 -12.79 5.10
N LYS A 5 -23.97 -12.51 6.06
CA LYS A 5 -23.79 -11.19 6.66
C LYS A 5 -22.82 -10.28 5.89
N PHE A 6 -22.34 -10.74 4.71
CA PHE A 6 -21.44 -9.98 3.85
C PHE A 6 -21.92 -9.97 2.41
N LEU A 7 -21.81 -8.84 1.75
CA LEU A 7 -21.73 -8.79 0.30
C LEU A 7 -20.36 -9.32 -0.13
N ILE A 8 -20.34 -10.29 -1.02
CA ILE A 8 -19.12 -10.92 -1.51
C ILE A 8 -18.82 -10.42 -2.91
N LEU A 9 -17.67 -9.79 -3.09
CA LEU A 9 -17.17 -9.32 -4.38
C LEU A 9 -15.91 -10.10 -4.78
N LYS A 10 -15.65 -10.14 -6.08
CA LYS A 10 -14.33 -10.49 -6.65
C LYS A 10 -13.56 -9.22 -6.93
N ASN A 11 -12.27 -9.33 -7.18
CA ASN A 11 -11.39 -8.19 -7.45
C ASN A 11 -11.13 -7.97 -8.95
N PRO A 12 -11.38 -6.77 -9.51
CA PRO A 12 -12.22 -5.71 -8.95
C PRO A 12 -13.71 -6.08 -9.01
N GLY A 13 -14.52 -5.46 -8.17
CA GLY A 13 -15.95 -5.76 -8.15
C GLY A 13 -16.81 -4.57 -7.78
N ALA A 14 -18.04 -4.58 -8.30
CA ALA A 14 -19.07 -3.60 -7.96
C ALA A 14 -20.43 -4.28 -7.78
N ALA A 15 -21.28 -3.66 -6.96
CA ALA A 15 -22.66 -4.08 -6.75
C ALA A 15 -23.51 -2.88 -6.29
N PRO A 16 -24.86 -2.94 -6.40
CA PRO A 16 -25.71 -1.93 -5.80
C PRO A 16 -25.39 -1.75 -4.30
N PHE A 17 -25.29 -0.50 -3.83
CA PHE A 17 -25.01 -0.24 -2.42
C PHE A 17 -26.08 -0.80 -1.47
N SER A 18 -27.32 -0.92 -1.97
CA SER A 18 -28.43 -1.57 -1.26
C SER A 18 -28.21 -3.06 -0.99
N ALA A 19 -27.33 -3.72 -1.76
CA ALA A 19 -26.97 -5.13 -1.54
C ALA A 19 -25.97 -5.33 -0.38
N VAL A 20 -25.36 -4.26 0.15
CA VAL A 20 -24.49 -4.34 1.33
C VAL A 20 -25.34 -4.60 2.57
N PRO A 21 -25.15 -5.73 3.27
CA PRO A 21 -25.90 -6.03 4.48
C PRO A 21 -25.74 -4.93 5.54
N SER A 22 -26.84 -4.59 6.21
CA SER A 22 -26.89 -3.65 7.32
C SER A 22 -27.18 -4.42 8.59
N LEU A 23 -26.16 -4.65 9.41
CA LEU A 23 -26.24 -5.48 10.62
C LEU A 23 -26.51 -4.62 11.87
N ALA A 24 -27.06 -5.22 12.91
CA ALA A 24 -27.02 -4.61 14.23
C ALA A 24 -25.55 -4.49 14.69
N MET A 25 -25.22 -3.46 15.49
CA MET A 25 -23.83 -3.14 15.89
C MET A 25 -23.10 -4.34 16.52
N ASN A 26 -23.77 -5.09 17.39
CA ASN A 26 -23.15 -6.26 18.04
C ASN A 26 -22.83 -7.37 17.04
N ASP A 27 -23.72 -7.63 16.08
CA ASP A 27 -23.50 -8.60 15.01
C ASP A 27 -22.38 -8.14 14.07
N PHE A 28 -22.40 -6.87 13.68
CA PHE A 28 -21.37 -6.27 12.84
C PHE A 28 -19.98 -6.45 13.48
N ARG A 29 -19.86 -6.08 14.75
CA ARG A 29 -18.61 -6.23 15.50
C ARG A 29 -18.18 -7.69 15.62
N ALA A 30 -19.09 -8.59 16.00
CA ALA A 30 -18.78 -10.02 16.13
C ALA A 30 -18.30 -10.64 14.82
N GLU A 31 -18.93 -10.30 13.68
CA GLU A 31 -18.52 -10.81 12.37
C GLU A 31 -17.17 -10.23 11.91
N LEU A 32 -16.89 -8.96 12.19
CA LEU A 32 -15.57 -8.37 11.88
C LEU A 32 -14.47 -9.01 12.73
N ILE A 33 -14.71 -9.31 14.00
CA ILE A 33 -13.73 -9.99 14.87
C ILE A 33 -13.49 -11.43 14.39
N ALA A 34 -14.55 -12.14 14.02
CA ALA A 34 -14.45 -13.56 13.61
C ALA A 34 -13.94 -13.75 12.17
N CYS A 35 -13.90 -12.69 11.35
CA CYS A 35 -13.51 -12.80 9.95
C CYS A 35 -12.00 -13.07 9.79
N ASN A 36 -11.65 -14.14 9.07
CA ASN A 36 -10.27 -14.40 8.67
C ASN A 36 -9.93 -13.60 7.40
N GLY A 37 -9.75 -12.30 7.55
CA GLY A 37 -9.42 -11.39 6.46
C GLY A 37 -8.65 -10.18 7.00
N THR A 38 -7.98 -9.45 6.14
CA THR A 38 -7.30 -8.20 6.49
C THR A 38 -8.25 -7.03 6.23
N ALA A 39 -8.34 -6.09 7.16
CA ALA A 39 -9.11 -4.86 6.95
C ALA A 39 -8.52 -4.10 5.76
N ALA A 40 -9.31 -3.88 4.72
CA ALA A 40 -8.89 -3.15 3.52
C ALA A 40 -9.37 -1.69 3.55
N ALA A 41 -10.58 -1.44 4.08
CA ALA A 41 -11.08 -0.09 4.33
C ALA A 41 -12.17 -0.10 5.40
N PHE A 42 -12.29 1.02 6.13
CA PHE A 42 -13.35 1.27 7.09
C PHE A 42 -13.70 2.76 7.06
N PHE A 43 -14.96 3.09 6.79
CA PHE A 43 -15.40 4.48 6.62
C PHE A 43 -16.89 4.66 6.85
N GLU A 44 -17.32 5.90 7.01
CA GLU A 44 -18.74 6.27 7.08
C GLU A 44 -19.24 6.71 5.69
N HIS A 45 -20.46 6.27 5.33
CA HIS A 45 -21.22 6.79 4.21
C HIS A 45 -22.72 6.67 4.46
N ALA A 46 -23.46 7.76 4.20
CA ALA A 46 -24.93 7.85 4.29
C ALA A 46 -25.49 7.29 5.62
N GLY A 47 -24.86 7.62 6.74
CA GLY A 47 -25.28 7.20 8.08
C GLY A 47 -24.99 5.73 8.40
N ARG A 48 -24.11 5.09 7.62
CA ARG A 48 -23.66 3.70 7.87
C ARG A 48 -22.14 3.63 8.01
N LEU A 49 -21.66 2.86 8.96
CA LEU A 49 -20.28 2.41 8.99
C LEU A 49 -20.13 1.25 8.02
N VAL A 50 -19.20 1.37 7.09
CA VAL A 50 -18.92 0.36 6.05
C VAL A 50 -17.54 -0.23 6.30
N ALA A 51 -17.45 -1.56 6.38
CA ALA A 51 -16.19 -2.29 6.48
C ALA A 51 -15.96 -3.14 5.24
N ILE A 52 -14.73 -3.07 4.72
CA ILE A 52 -14.26 -3.87 3.59
C ILE A 52 -13.05 -4.68 4.07
N LEU A 53 -13.11 -6.00 3.89
CA LEU A 53 -12.02 -6.92 4.23
C LEU A 53 -11.62 -7.72 3.00
N SER A 54 -10.32 -7.92 2.82
CA SER A 54 -9.77 -8.87 1.85
C SER A 54 -9.59 -10.23 2.52
N SER A 55 -10.06 -11.30 1.90
CA SER A 55 -9.88 -12.65 2.43
C SER A 55 -8.40 -13.07 2.41
N ASN A 56 -7.93 -13.72 3.46
CA ASN A 56 -6.57 -14.28 3.51
C ASN A 56 -6.46 -15.68 2.89
N THR A 57 -7.59 -16.29 2.48
CA THR A 57 -7.63 -17.70 2.05
C THR A 57 -8.23 -17.92 0.65
N ASN A 58 -8.87 -16.92 0.08
CA ASN A 58 -9.50 -17.00 -1.25
C ASN A 58 -9.59 -15.62 -1.92
N ASP A 59 -10.06 -15.57 -3.16
CA ASP A 59 -10.15 -14.36 -4.00
C ASP A 59 -11.36 -13.44 -3.67
N LYS A 60 -11.90 -13.51 -2.45
CA LYS A 60 -13.11 -12.79 -2.07
C LYS A 60 -12.81 -11.51 -1.30
N ILE A 61 -13.58 -10.49 -1.60
CA ILE A 61 -13.67 -9.24 -0.84
C ILE A 61 -15.01 -9.27 -0.10
N PHE A 62 -14.98 -9.02 1.21
CA PHE A 62 -16.15 -9.01 2.07
C PHE A 62 -16.54 -7.58 2.39
N VAL A 63 -17.79 -7.20 2.13
CA VAL A 63 -18.31 -5.87 2.44
C VAL A 63 -19.52 -6.02 3.35
N THR A 64 -19.53 -5.32 4.46
CA THR A 64 -20.66 -5.29 5.41
C THR A 64 -20.81 -3.90 6.02
N SER A 65 -21.93 -3.63 6.67
CA SER A 65 -22.15 -2.34 7.29
C SER A 65 -23.07 -2.41 8.50
N THR A 66 -23.11 -1.33 9.26
CA THR A 66 -24.03 -1.11 10.37
C THR A 66 -24.49 0.35 10.37
N PRO A 67 -25.73 0.67 10.80
CA PRO A 67 -26.13 2.05 11.00
C PRO A 67 -25.24 2.74 12.04
N VAL A 68 -24.93 4.01 11.83
CA VAL A 68 -24.27 4.83 12.84
C VAL A 68 -25.24 4.99 14.02
N PRO A 69 -24.82 4.67 15.27
CA PRO A 69 -25.66 4.87 16.44
C PRO A 69 -26.08 6.33 16.62
N ALA A 70 -27.27 6.56 17.18
CA ALA A 70 -27.83 7.91 17.33
C ALA A 70 -26.97 8.82 18.23
N ASP A 71 -26.30 8.25 19.21
CA ASP A 71 -25.34 8.93 20.11
C ASP A 71 -23.95 9.09 19.48
N ARG A 72 -23.75 8.58 18.26
CA ARG A 72 -22.48 8.57 17.51
C ARG A 72 -21.33 7.89 18.26
N ARG A 73 -21.65 6.84 19.03
CA ARG A 73 -20.69 6.05 19.80
C ARG A 73 -20.87 4.56 19.50
N TYR A 74 -19.78 3.81 19.45
CA TYR A 74 -19.84 2.35 19.30
C TYR A 74 -18.65 1.70 20.02
N PRO A 75 -18.76 0.45 20.49
CA PRO A 75 -17.65 -0.28 21.11
C PRO A 75 -16.53 -0.50 20.10
N ALA A 76 -15.32 -0.04 20.41
CA ALA A 76 -14.17 -0.12 19.51
C ALA A 76 -13.85 -1.56 19.07
N LEU A 77 -13.36 -1.69 17.84
CA LEU A 77 -12.84 -2.95 17.27
C LEU A 77 -11.39 -3.19 17.69
N THR A 78 -10.60 -2.13 17.83
CA THR A 78 -9.15 -2.17 18.09
C THR A 78 -8.73 -3.06 19.28
N PRO A 79 -9.43 -3.09 20.46
CA PRO A 79 -9.03 -3.93 21.56
C PRO A 79 -9.04 -5.44 21.24
N ASP A 80 -9.97 -5.89 20.40
CA ASP A 80 -10.09 -7.30 20.01
C ASP A 80 -9.40 -7.59 18.66
N ARG A 81 -9.19 -6.55 17.84
CA ARG A 81 -8.60 -6.67 16.52
C ARG A 81 -7.74 -5.46 16.19
N PRO A 82 -6.46 -5.45 16.60
CA PRO A 82 -5.57 -4.30 16.54
C PRO A 82 -5.40 -3.69 15.13
N MET A 83 -5.57 -4.47 14.06
CA MET A 83 -5.49 -3.95 12.68
C MET A 83 -6.48 -2.82 12.35
N PHE A 84 -7.51 -2.61 13.17
CA PHE A 84 -8.47 -1.51 12.98
C PHE A 84 -8.01 -0.18 13.59
N HIS A 85 -6.90 -0.14 14.33
CA HIS A 85 -6.52 1.03 15.13
C HIS A 85 -6.39 2.33 14.34
N TRP A 86 -5.75 2.31 13.16
CA TRP A 86 -5.65 3.48 12.30
C TRP A 86 -7.02 3.85 11.67
N PHE A 87 -7.79 2.86 11.26
CA PHE A 87 -9.09 3.06 10.63
C PHE A 87 -10.11 3.70 11.59
N GLU A 88 -10.14 3.29 12.86
CA GLU A 88 -11.02 3.89 13.86
C GLU A 88 -10.60 5.30 14.22
N ARG A 89 -9.31 5.58 14.28
CA ARG A 89 -8.77 6.93 14.47
C ARG A 89 -9.12 7.85 13.30
N GLU A 90 -8.96 7.37 12.06
CA GLU A 90 -9.33 8.10 10.85
C GLU A 90 -10.84 8.40 10.82
N LEU A 91 -11.67 7.38 11.10
CA LEU A 91 -13.12 7.54 11.17
C LEU A 91 -13.52 8.60 12.20
N HIS A 92 -12.95 8.53 13.41
CA HIS A 92 -13.21 9.51 14.47
C HIS A 92 -12.82 10.92 14.03
N GLU A 93 -11.62 11.08 13.49
CA GLU A 93 -11.11 12.39 13.03
C GLU A 93 -11.96 12.99 11.92
N GLN A 94 -12.39 12.18 10.94
CA GLN A 94 -13.20 12.66 9.81
C GLN A 94 -14.65 12.93 10.15
N THR A 95 -15.22 12.22 11.11
CA THR A 95 -16.68 12.21 11.33
C THR A 95 -17.13 12.60 12.74
N GLY A 96 -16.24 12.58 13.73
CA GLY A 96 -16.57 12.73 15.16
C GLY A 96 -17.28 11.52 15.78
N ILE A 97 -17.42 10.39 15.07
CA ILE A 97 -17.96 9.14 15.64
C ILE A 97 -16.90 8.55 16.59
N VAL A 98 -17.32 8.19 17.83
CA VAL A 98 -16.38 7.78 18.87
C VAL A 98 -16.33 6.26 19.03
N PRO A 99 -15.20 5.61 18.72
CA PRO A 99 -14.97 4.21 19.09
C PRO A 99 -14.66 4.12 20.60
N GLU A 100 -15.65 3.73 21.41
CA GLU A 100 -15.51 3.65 22.87
C GLU A 100 -14.56 2.52 23.27
N GLY A 101 -13.62 2.83 24.15
CA GLY A 101 -12.60 1.88 24.59
C GLY A 101 -11.43 1.74 23.63
N HIS A 102 -11.33 2.59 22.60
CA HIS A 102 -10.15 2.64 21.74
C HIS A 102 -8.91 3.03 22.57
N PRO A 103 -7.82 2.22 22.58
CA PRO A 103 -6.70 2.42 23.49
C PRO A 103 -5.85 3.65 23.20
N TRP A 104 -5.98 4.22 21.99
CA TRP A 104 -5.08 5.26 21.51
C TRP A 104 -5.78 6.19 20.48
N LEU A 105 -6.83 6.86 20.91
CA LEU A 105 -7.67 7.70 20.03
C LEU A 105 -7.04 9.10 19.83
N LYS A 106 -6.04 9.19 18.96
CA LYS A 106 -5.35 10.43 18.59
C LYS A 106 -5.55 10.75 17.12
N PRO A 107 -5.46 12.04 16.71
CA PRO A 107 -5.50 12.43 15.30
C PRO A 107 -4.43 11.72 14.49
N ILE A 108 -4.68 11.54 13.20
CA ILE A 108 -3.71 10.98 12.25
C ILE A 108 -3.32 11.95 11.13
N ARG A 109 -4.25 12.78 10.67
CA ARG A 109 -4.01 13.79 9.61
C ARG A 109 -4.21 15.23 10.08
N PHE A 110 -4.68 15.43 11.30
CA PHE A 110 -4.87 16.73 11.95
C PHE A 110 -5.77 17.66 11.12
N THR A 111 -6.92 17.14 10.68
CA THR A 111 -7.87 17.82 9.79
C THR A 111 -8.76 18.85 10.49
N ALA A 112 -8.80 18.88 11.82
CA ALA A 112 -9.58 19.85 12.58
C ALA A 112 -9.02 21.28 12.41
N GLU A 113 -9.91 22.28 12.47
CA GLU A 113 -9.52 23.70 12.43
C GLU A 113 -8.51 24.00 13.54
N ASN A 114 -7.41 24.64 13.20
CA ASN A 114 -6.27 24.93 14.10
C ASN A 114 -5.46 23.73 14.61
N ALA A 115 -5.77 22.51 14.22
CA ALA A 115 -4.90 21.37 14.51
C ALA A 115 -3.56 21.50 13.76
N LYS A 116 -2.48 21.10 14.41
CA LYS A 116 -1.14 21.12 13.80
C LYS A 116 -0.56 19.73 13.87
N PRO A 117 -0.10 19.16 12.73
CA PRO A 117 0.56 17.86 12.71
C PRO A 117 1.70 17.80 13.74
N GLY A 118 1.78 16.69 14.47
CA GLY A 118 2.78 16.50 15.51
C GLY A 118 2.50 17.18 16.85
N VAL A 119 1.44 17.98 16.95
CA VAL A 119 1.03 18.60 18.22
C VAL A 119 -0.08 17.76 18.84
N THR A 120 0.31 16.88 19.73
CA THR A 120 -0.57 15.95 20.45
C THR A 120 0.09 15.52 21.75
N ASP A 121 -0.67 14.92 22.66
CA ASP A 121 -0.10 14.28 23.85
C ASP A 121 0.67 13.03 23.42
N TYR A 122 1.94 12.93 23.80
CA TYR A 122 2.76 11.75 23.58
C TYR A 122 2.86 10.92 24.86
N PHE A 123 3.00 9.61 24.66
CA PHE A 123 3.30 8.72 25.77
C PHE A 123 4.63 9.11 26.40
N THR A 124 4.66 9.22 27.72
CA THR A 124 5.87 9.53 28.50
C THR A 124 6.15 8.44 29.49
N MET A 125 7.33 7.84 29.42
CA MET A 125 7.77 6.81 30.36
C MET A 125 8.23 7.43 31.68
N GLN A 126 7.86 6.81 32.77
CA GLN A 126 8.26 7.23 34.11
C GLN A 126 9.61 6.61 34.49
N GLY A 127 10.46 7.35 35.20
CA GLY A 127 11.74 6.86 35.72
C GLY A 127 12.89 7.86 35.59
N CYS A 128 13.85 7.84 36.49
CA CYS A 128 14.98 8.77 36.49
C CYS A 128 15.99 8.54 35.35
N ALA A 129 16.01 7.35 34.77
CA ALA A 129 16.86 7.02 33.62
C ALA A 129 16.11 7.14 32.27
N ALA A 130 14.77 7.34 32.32
CA ALA A 130 13.98 7.53 31.12
C ALA A 130 14.24 8.90 30.49
N HIS A 131 14.43 8.93 29.18
CA HIS A 131 14.54 10.18 28.44
C HIS A 131 13.81 10.08 27.09
N GLU A 132 13.50 11.23 26.54
CA GLU A 132 12.74 11.37 25.32
C GLU A 132 13.66 11.87 24.19
N VAL A 133 13.53 11.26 23.01
CA VAL A 133 14.19 11.70 21.79
C VAL A 133 13.15 11.99 20.72
N ALA A 134 13.26 13.14 20.09
CA ALA A 134 12.39 13.59 19.02
C ALA A 134 13.17 13.66 17.70
N VAL A 135 12.63 13.02 16.64
CA VAL A 135 13.21 13.05 15.30
C VAL A 135 12.14 13.59 14.32
N GLY A 136 12.54 14.56 13.51
CA GLY A 136 11.63 15.19 12.55
C GLY A 136 10.76 16.30 13.18
N PRO A 137 9.82 16.89 12.40
CA PRO A 137 9.31 16.41 11.11
C PRO A 137 10.23 16.63 9.90
N VAL A 138 11.20 17.53 9.98
CA VAL A 138 12.13 17.79 8.89
C VAL A 138 13.38 16.92 9.05
N HIS A 139 13.68 16.13 8.02
CA HIS A 139 14.84 15.22 7.97
C HIS A 139 15.85 15.74 6.93
N ALA A 140 16.50 16.87 7.21
CA ALA A 140 17.41 17.59 6.31
C ALA A 140 16.82 17.90 4.91
N GLY A 141 15.49 17.86 4.75
CA GLY A 141 14.82 18.05 3.46
C GLY A 141 15.02 16.90 2.47
N VAL A 142 15.50 15.74 2.91
CA VAL A 142 15.82 14.59 2.05
C VAL A 142 14.67 13.59 1.96
N ILE A 143 14.04 13.25 3.10
CA ILE A 143 12.89 12.37 3.16
C ILE A 143 11.62 13.14 3.51
N GLU A 144 10.47 12.55 3.22
CA GLU A 144 9.16 13.14 3.49
C GLU A 144 8.97 13.41 4.99
N PRO A 145 8.16 14.44 5.37
CA PRO A 145 8.03 14.85 6.75
C PRO A 145 7.21 13.88 7.60
N GLY A 146 7.73 13.55 8.76
CA GLY A 146 7.08 12.76 9.80
C GLY A 146 7.78 12.99 11.13
N HIS A 147 7.04 12.89 12.24
CA HIS A 147 7.58 13.07 13.57
C HIS A 147 7.64 11.72 14.30
N PHE A 148 8.79 11.43 14.88
CA PHE A 148 9.08 10.20 15.62
C PHE A 148 9.46 10.57 17.05
N ARG A 149 8.68 10.09 18.01
CA ARG A 149 8.86 10.34 19.42
C ARG A 149 9.26 9.05 20.13
N PHE A 150 10.50 8.99 20.56
CA PHE A 150 11.07 7.84 21.24
C PHE A 150 11.08 8.04 22.75
N GLN A 151 10.81 6.96 23.49
CA GLN A 151 11.06 6.85 24.91
C GLN A 151 12.19 5.84 25.09
N CYS A 152 13.31 6.29 25.66
CA CYS A 152 14.54 5.52 25.75
C CYS A 152 15.05 5.40 27.18
N MET A 153 15.81 4.33 27.44
CA MET A 153 16.69 4.21 28.62
C MET A 153 18.09 3.86 28.11
N GLY A 154 19.05 4.80 28.23
CA GLY A 154 20.31 4.69 27.52
C GLY A 154 20.10 4.72 26.02
N GLU A 155 20.66 3.76 25.29
CA GLU A 155 20.49 3.60 23.85
C GLU A 155 19.22 2.81 23.47
N ASP A 156 18.59 2.11 24.44
CA ASP A 156 17.49 1.17 24.17
C ASP A 156 16.16 1.90 24.03
N VAL A 157 15.44 1.61 22.95
CA VAL A 157 14.10 2.14 22.65
C VAL A 157 13.03 1.26 23.30
N TYR A 158 12.23 1.82 24.20
CA TYR A 158 11.10 1.14 24.83
C TYR A 158 9.79 1.42 24.13
N SER A 159 9.65 2.62 23.56
CA SER A 159 8.45 2.99 22.80
C SER A 159 8.81 3.95 21.69
N LEU A 160 8.16 3.77 20.54
CA LEU A 160 8.16 4.72 19.43
C LEU A 160 6.71 5.09 19.12
N GLU A 161 6.43 6.38 19.17
CA GLU A 161 5.17 6.95 18.70
C GLU A 161 5.43 7.74 17.41
N ILE A 162 4.64 7.43 16.35
CA ILE A 162 4.79 8.03 15.02
C ILE A 162 3.62 8.96 14.78
N SER A 163 3.91 10.23 14.45
CA SER A 163 2.90 11.22 14.09
C SER A 163 3.15 11.72 12.67
N LEU A 164 2.14 11.57 11.84
CA LEU A 164 2.13 11.96 10.43
C LEU A 164 1.13 13.11 10.20
N GLY A 165 0.59 13.25 8.99
CA GLY A 165 -0.39 14.28 8.66
C GLY A 165 0.20 15.55 8.05
N TYR A 166 1.53 15.66 7.95
CA TYR A 166 2.22 16.85 7.40
C TYR A 166 1.99 17.04 5.90
N GLN A 167 1.63 15.97 5.18
CA GLN A 167 1.36 15.99 3.75
C GLN A 167 -0.11 15.73 3.41
N HIS A 168 -1.03 15.96 4.34
CA HIS A 168 -2.45 15.83 4.07
C HIS A 168 -2.91 16.88 3.03
N ARG A 169 -3.46 16.41 1.93
CA ARG A 169 -3.89 17.20 0.77
C ARG A 169 -5.40 17.14 0.55
N GLY A 170 -6.12 16.29 1.31
CA GLY A 170 -7.56 16.10 1.18
C GLY A 170 -7.96 15.34 -0.08
N ILE A 171 -7.15 14.39 -0.54
CA ILE A 171 -7.33 13.64 -1.80
C ILE A 171 -8.73 13.03 -1.91
N GLU A 172 -9.21 12.33 -0.87
CA GLU A 172 -10.53 11.70 -0.91
C GLU A 172 -11.66 12.70 -1.19
N LYS A 173 -11.58 13.90 -0.58
CA LYS A 173 -12.53 14.98 -0.80
C LYS A 173 -12.41 15.56 -2.21
N MET A 174 -11.18 15.69 -2.73
CA MET A 174 -10.95 16.18 -4.10
C MET A 174 -11.55 15.26 -5.16
N LEU A 175 -11.61 13.95 -4.88
CA LEU A 175 -12.14 12.94 -5.81
C LEU A 175 -13.67 12.79 -5.74
N THR A 176 -14.32 13.34 -4.70
CA THR A 176 -15.79 13.35 -4.58
C THR A 176 -16.40 14.22 -5.70
N GLY A 177 -17.50 13.75 -6.31
CA GLY A 177 -18.14 14.39 -7.47
C GLY A 177 -17.55 13.97 -8.81
N GLY A 178 -16.35 13.32 -8.80
CA GLY A 178 -15.75 12.74 -10.01
C GLY A 178 -16.43 11.44 -10.49
N PRO A 179 -15.84 10.80 -11.51
CA PRO A 179 -14.57 11.12 -12.15
C PRO A 179 -14.64 12.27 -13.17
N ASP A 180 -13.59 13.07 -13.24
CA ASP A 180 -13.35 14.09 -14.25
C ASP A 180 -11.91 13.99 -14.81
N ASN A 181 -11.51 14.89 -15.70
CA ASN A 181 -10.19 14.89 -16.32
C ASN A 181 -9.02 15.10 -15.33
N ARG A 182 -9.29 15.59 -14.10
CA ARG A 182 -8.28 15.80 -13.05
C ARG A 182 -8.12 14.57 -12.18
N THR A 183 -9.10 13.66 -12.16
CA THR A 183 -9.15 12.54 -11.23
C THR A 183 -7.95 11.61 -11.39
N LEU A 184 -7.61 11.19 -12.61
CA LEU A 184 -6.46 10.30 -12.85
C LEU A 184 -5.12 10.96 -12.46
N PRO A 185 -4.79 12.20 -12.88
CA PRO A 185 -3.59 12.91 -12.39
C PRO A 185 -3.50 13.04 -10.87
N VAL A 186 -4.62 13.28 -10.18
CA VAL A 186 -4.66 13.33 -8.70
C VAL A 186 -4.35 11.96 -8.09
N VAL A 187 -4.94 10.91 -8.63
CA VAL A 187 -4.70 9.52 -8.20
C VAL A 187 -3.23 9.13 -8.39
N GLU A 188 -2.62 9.42 -9.54
CA GLU A 188 -1.19 9.18 -9.82
C GLU A 188 -0.26 9.95 -8.86
N ALA A 189 -0.74 11.03 -8.26
CA ALA A 189 0.01 11.87 -7.34
C ALA A 189 -0.18 11.50 -5.86
N ILE A 190 -1.00 10.51 -5.53
CA ILE A 190 -1.19 10.04 -4.13
C ILE A 190 0.15 9.65 -3.52
N ALA A 191 0.91 8.80 -4.23
CA ALA A 191 2.30 8.51 -3.89
C ALA A 191 3.12 8.52 -5.20
N GLY A 192 4.03 9.48 -5.34
CA GLY A 192 4.71 9.77 -6.61
C GLY A 192 5.62 8.66 -7.12
N ASP A 193 6.01 7.73 -6.27
CA ASP A 193 6.79 6.53 -6.59
C ASP A 193 5.94 5.28 -6.86
N SER A 194 4.62 5.42 -6.83
CA SER A 194 3.64 4.35 -7.04
C SER A 194 2.55 4.75 -8.05
N SER A 195 2.87 5.67 -8.96
CA SER A 195 1.91 6.28 -9.90
C SER A 195 1.18 5.24 -10.74
N THR A 196 1.88 4.22 -11.25
CA THR A 196 1.32 3.15 -12.08
C THR A 196 0.37 2.25 -11.28
N ALA A 197 0.76 1.89 -10.05
CA ALA A 197 -0.06 1.04 -9.20
C ALA A 197 -1.35 1.74 -8.77
N TYR A 198 -1.28 3.02 -8.42
CA TYR A 198 -2.46 3.83 -8.10
C TYR A 198 -3.38 4.01 -9.31
N ALA A 199 -2.82 4.40 -10.47
CA ALA A 199 -3.58 4.55 -11.72
C ALA A 199 -4.27 3.22 -12.11
N GLY A 200 -3.54 2.10 -12.03
CA GLY A 200 -4.08 0.78 -12.35
C GLY A 200 -5.20 0.34 -11.41
N THR A 201 -5.06 0.57 -10.11
CA THR A 201 -6.11 0.24 -9.13
C THR A 201 -7.36 1.09 -9.36
N TYR A 202 -7.20 2.39 -9.64
CA TYR A 202 -8.27 3.31 -9.95
C TYR A 202 -9.00 2.95 -11.26
N CYS A 203 -8.24 2.71 -12.34
CA CYS A 203 -8.84 2.35 -13.63
C CYS A 203 -9.71 1.08 -13.51
N ARG A 204 -9.23 0.08 -12.76
CA ARG A 204 -10.00 -1.16 -12.51
C ARG A 204 -11.25 -0.92 -11.67
N LEU A 205 -11.23 0.05 -10.76
CA LEU A 205 -12.43 0.45 -10.01
C LEU A 205 -13.48 1.04 -10.96
N LEU A 206 -13.08 1.88 -11.91
CA LEU A 206 -13.99 2.42 -12.94
C LEU A 206 -14.52 1.32 -13.88
N GLU A 207 -13.63 0.43 -14.31
CA GLU A 207 -13.98 -0.72 -15.17
C GLU A 207 -14.99 -1.65 -14.50
N ALA A 208 -14.91 -1.82 -13.17
CA ALA A 208 -15.87 -2.62 -12.41
C ALA A 208 -17.26 -1.97 -12.32
N LEU A 209 -17.35 -0.66 -12.45
CA LEU A 209 -18.63 0.08 -12.47
C LEU A 209 -19.36 0.02 -13.81
N ASP A 210 -18.74 -0.53 -14.86
CA ASP A 210 -19.33 -0.68 -16.19
C ASP A 210 -19.22 -2.13 -16.67
N ASN A 211 -20.34 -2.82 -16.71
CA ASN A 211 -20.40 -4.23 -17.15
C ASN A 211 -20.03 -4.42 -18.62
N ASP A 212 -20.12 -3.39 -19.45
CA ASP A 212 -19.82 -3.43 -20.89
C ASP A 212 -18.34 -3.09 -21.18
N CYS A 213 -17.59 -2.63 -20.19
CA CYS A 213 -16.18 -2.34 -20.32
C CYS A 213 -15.36 -3.61 -20.60
N ARG A 214 -14.48 -3.53 -21.58
CA ARG A 214 -13.55 -4.61 -21.96
C ARG A 214 -12.18 -4.03 -22.29
N ILE A 215 -11.17 -4.46 -21.56
CA ILE A 215 -9.79 -4.06 -21.82
C ILE A 215 -9.11 -5.16 -22.61
N SER A 216 -8.40 -4.77 -23.68
CA SER A 216 -7.70 -5.71 -24.55
C SER A 216 -6.56 -6.42 -23.82
N ASP A 217 -6.27 -7.65 -24.23
CA ASP A 217 -5.17 -8.44 -23.66
C ASP A 217 -3.81 -7.73 -23.78
N ARG A 218 -3.58 -7.00 -24.90
CA ARG A 218 -2.36 -6.23 -25.08
C ARG A 218 -2.27 -5.07 -24.10
N ALA A 219 -3.36 -4.34 -23.89
CA ALA A 219 -3.39 -3.27 -22.90
C ALA A 219 -3.18 -3.80 -21.48
N GLU A 220 -3.77 -4.94 -21.13
CA GLU A 220 -3.55 -5.60 -19.83
C GLU A 220 -2.08 -6.04 -19.65
N ALA A 221 -1.45 -6.55 -20.71
CA ALA A 221 -0.04 -6.92 -20.67
C ALA A 221 0.87 -5.69 -20.47
N ILE A 222 0.60 -4.58 -21.17
CA ILE A 222 1.36 -3.33 -21.03
C ILE A 222 1.19 -2.74 -19.63
N ARG A 223 -0.04 -2.72 -19.08
CA ARG A 223 -0.30 -2.31 -17.70
C ARG A 223 0.50 -3.13 -16.70
N ALA A 224 0.53 -4.46 -16.86
CA ALA A 224 1.28 -5.35 -16.00
C ALA A 224 2.79 -5.14 -16.11
N ILE A 225 3.32 -4.93 -17.32
CA ILE A 225 4.75 -4.57 -17.54
C ILE A 225 5.08 -3.25 -16.81
N ALA A 226 4.25 -2.23 -16.95
CA ALA A 226 4.48 -0.93 -16.30
C ALA A 226 4.47 -1.04 -14.78
N TRP A 227 3.55 -1.85 -14.22
CA TRP A 227 3.44 -2.09 -12.79
C TRP A 227 4.67 -2.79 -12.20
N GLU A 228 5.17 -3.81 -12.92
CA GLU A 228 6.40 -4.51 -12.48
C GLU A 228 7.67 -3.68 -12.73
N LEU A 229 7.73 -2.80 -13.74
CA LEU A 229 8.83 -1.85 -13.90
C LEU A 229 8.89 -0.85 -12.73
N GLU A 230 7.74 -0.36 -12.25
CA GLU A 230 7.65 0.48 -11.06
C GLU A 230 8.18 -0.26 -9.83
N ARG A 231 7.78 -1.53 -9.63
CA ARG A 231 8.28 -2.40 -8.55
C ARG A 231 9.79 -2.58 -8.62
N ILE A 232 10.32 -2.96 -9.78
CA ILE A 232 11.76 -3.16 -10.00
C ILE A 232 12.52 -1.88 -9.65
N ALA A 233 12.10 -0.74 -10.18
CA ALA A 233 12.80 0.54 -9.95
C ALA A 233 12.83 0.91 -8.46
N ASN A 234 11.74 0.68 -7.72
CA ASN A 234 11.67 1.01 -6.31
C ASN A 234 12.44 0.02 -5.42
N HIS A 235 12.35 -1.28 -5.70
CA HIS A 235 13.13 -2.27 -4.94
C HIS A 235 14.64 -2.09 -5.13
N ILE A 236 15.09 -1.74 -6.35
CA ILE A 236 16.50 -1.38 -6.58
C ILE A 236 16.89 -0.15 -5.76
N GLY A 237 16.02 0.88 -5.76
CA GLY A 237 16.23 2.09 -4.97
C GLY A 237 16.34 1.81 -3.48
N ASP A 238 15.49 0.92 -2.96
CA ASP A 238 15.48 0.54 -1.55
C ASP A 238 16.72 -0.24 -1.13
N LEU A 239 17.14 -1.24 -1.93
CA LEU A 239 18.36 -2.00 -1.65
C LEU A 239 19.60 -1.11 -1.73
N GLY A 240 19.62 -0.17 -2.67
CA GLY A 240 20.68 0.83 -2.75
C GLY A 240 20.72 1.77 -1.54
N ALA A 241 19.55 2.17 -1.04
CA ALA A 241 19.44 3.03 0.13
C ALA A 241 19.83 2.29 1.42
N LEU A 242 19.41 1.03 1.59
CA LEU A 242 19.84 0.17 2.70
C LEU A 242 21.36 -0.03 2.70
N ALA A 243 21.96 -0.22 1.53
CA ALA A 243 23.42 -0.27 1.41
C ALA A 243 24.07 1.07 1.85
N GLY A 244 23.46 2.20 1.51
CA GLY A 244 23.89 3.53 1.94
C GLY A 244 23.83 3.72 3.45
N ASP A 245 22.76 3.25 4.09
CA ASP A 245 22.55 3.37 5.55
C ASP A 245 23.61 2.59 6.38
N VAL A 246 24.21 1.55 5.80
CA VAL A 246 25.34 0.81 6.40
C VAL A 246 26.71 1.20 5.79
N ALA A 247 26.76 2.34 5.10
CA ALA A 247 27.96 2.87 4.43
C ALA A 247 28.58 1.93 3.38
N TYR A 248 27.82 0.99 2.82
CA TYR A 248 28.26 0.10 1.75
C TYR A 248 28.08 0.78 0.37
N LEU A 249 28.93 1.79 0.11
CA LEU A 249 28.80 2.73 -1.00
C LEU A 249 28.87 2.11 -2.42
N PRO A 250 29.65 1.03 -2.68
CA PRO A 250 29.69 0.44 -4.02
C PRO A 250 28.29 0.01 -4.51
N THR A 251 27.56 -0.80 -3.75
CA THR A 251 26.22 -1.22 -4.12
C THR A 251 25.24 -0.04 -4.15
N ALA A 252 25.32 0.91 -3.19
CA ALA A 252 24.47 2.09 -3.20
C ALA A 252 24.58 2.88 -4.52
N SER A 253 25.81 3.11 -5.00
CA SER A 253 26.08 3.84 -6.24
C SER A 253 25.59 3.07 -7.49
N TYR A 254 25.84 1.76 -7.54
CA TYR A 254 25.40 0.93 -8.66
C TYR A 254 23.87 0.85 -8.73
N CYS A 255 23.18 0.63 -7.61
CA CYS A 255 21.73 0.62 -7.56
C CYS A 255 21.12 1.94 -8.02
N GLY A 256 21.71 3.09 -7.65
CA GLY A 256 21.27 4.40 -8.12
C GLY A 256 21.30 4.53 -9.64
N ARG A 257 22.39 4.09 -10.29
CA ARG A 257 22.50 4.07 -11.75
C ARG A 257 21.48 3.11 -12.39
N ILE A 258 21.42 1.86 -11.91
CA ILE A 258 20.57 0.82 -12.48
C ILE A 258 19.09 1.18 -12.34
N ARG A 259 18.69 1.78 -11.22
CA ARG A 259 17.34 2.34 -11.04
C ARG A 259 17.01 3.35 -12.13
N GLY A 260 17.97 4.25 -12.46
CA GLY A 260 17.82 5.21 -13.56
C GLY A 260 17.59 4.53 -14.91
N ASP A 261 18.29 3.43 -15.20
CA ASP A 261 18.13 2.67 -16.44
C ASP A 261 16.75 2.00 -16.53
N VAL A 262 16.21 1.47 -15.42
CA VAL A 262 14.85 0.90 -15.36
C VAL A 262 13.78 2.00 -15.54
N LEU A 263 13.94 3.14 -14.89
CA LEU A 263 13.02 4.28 -15.05
C LEU A 263 13.03 4.79 -16.51
N ASN A 264 14.20 4.83 -17.15
CA ASN A 264 14.31 5.19 -18.57
C ASN A 264 13.65 4.12 -19.47
N THR A 265 13.63 2.84 -19.05
CA THR A 265 12.91 1.80 -19.78
C THR A 265 11.38 2.03 -19.71
N THR A 266 10.85 2.48 -18.58
CA THR A 266 9.44 2.92 -18.48
C THR A 266 9.18 4.11 -19.44
N ALA A 267 10.11 5.07 -19.49
CA ALA A 267 9.98 6.22 -20.39
C ALA A 267 10.00 5.83 -21.88
N MET A 268 10.56 4.69 -22.27
CA MET A 268 10.48 4.20 -23.66
C MET A 268 9.03 3.90 -24.09
N ILE A 269 8.13 3.62 -23.16
CA ILE A 269 6.71 3.36 -23.46
C ILE A 269 5.95 4.68 -23.60
N CYS A 270 6.05 5.56 -22.59
CA CYS A 270 5.15 6.70 -22.41
C CYS A 270 5.85 8.07 -22.30
N GLY A 271 7.16 8.14 -22.46
CA GLY A 271 7.92 9.39 -22.31
C GLY A 271 8.08 9.88 -20.86
N ASN A 272 7.48 9.20 -19.89
CA ASN A 272 7.54 9.54 -18.47
C ASN A 272 8.19 8.41 -17.67
N ARG A 273 9.18 8.72 -16.83
CA ARG A 273 9.95 7.74 -16.05
C ARG A 273 9.14 7.04 -14.97
N PHE A 274 8.04 7.64 -14.49
CA PHE A 274 7.16 7.10 -13.48
C PHE A 274 5.87 6.51 -14.04
N GLY A 275 5.77 6.39 -15.38
CA GLY A 275 4.61 5.80 -16.04
C GLY A 275 3.33 6.64 -15.97
N ARG A 276 3.42 7.94 -15.67
CA ARG A 276 2.25 8.82 -15.60
C ARG A 276 1.56 8.93 -16.96
N GLY A 277 0.24 8.80 -16.96
CA GLY A 277 -0.59 8.80 -18.16
C GLY A 277 -0.47 7.51 -18.99
N LEU A 278 0.31 6.50 -18.54
CA LEU A 278 0.41 5.22 -19.23
C LEU A 278 -0.82 4.35 -19.03
N VAL A 279 -1.29 4.23 -17.81
CA VAL A 279 -2.50 3.48 -17.47
C VAL A 279 -3.70 4.41 -17.47
N THR A 280 -4.69 4.11 -18.31
CA THR A 280 -5.91 4.90 -18.45
C THR A 280 -7.15 4.00 -18.37
N PRO A 281 -8.35 4.54 -18.09
CA PRO A 281 -9.58 3.72 -18.07
C PRO A 281 -9.90 3.05 -19.41
N GLU A 282 -9.29 3.49 -20.50
CA GLU A 282 -9.45 2.95 -21.86
C GLU A 282 -8.47 1.81 -22.16
N GLY A 283 -7.62 1.47 -21.20
CA GLY A 283 -6.51 0.52 -21.34
C GLY A 283 -5.18 1.17 -21.07
N THR A 284 -4.54 1.69 -22.11
CA THR A 284 -3.27 2.40 -22.01
C THR A 284 -3.28 3.65 -22.89
N GLY A 285 -2.70 4.75 -22.39
CA GLY A 285 -2.55 5.99 -23.14
C GLY A 285 -1.48 5.92 -24.24
N TYR A 286 -0.69 4.84 -24.27
CA TYR A 286 0.41 4.64 -25.20
C TYR A 286 0.46 3.18 -25.66
N THR A 287 0.97 2.97 -26.88
CA THR A 287 1.19 1.63 -27.44
C THR A 287 2.64 1.20 -27.26
N LEU A 288 2.84 -0.11 -27.17
CA LEU A 288 4.16 -0.73 -27.17
C LEU A 288 4.25 -1.67 -28.37
N ASP A 289 5.03 -1.29 -29.38
CA ASP A 289 5.29 -2.12 -30.56
C ASP A 289 6.36 -3.19 -30.27
N ASP A 290 6.43 -4.19 -31.15
CA ASP A 290 7.33 -5.34 -30.98
C ASP A 290 8.81 -4.95 -31.06
N ALA A 291 9.17 -3.91 -31.83
CA ALA A 291 10.55 -3.43 -31.93
C ALA A 291 11.00 -2.78 -30.61
N ARG A 292 10.17 -1.92 -30.03
CA ARG A 292 10.40 -1.35 -28.70
C ARG A 292 10.42 -2.42 -27.61
N ALA A 293 9.52 -3.40 -27.67
CA ALA A 293 9.49 -4.52 -26.72
C ALA A 293 10.82 -5.32 -26.78
N ALA A 294 11.36 -5.58 -27.95
CA ALA A 294 12.64 -6.26 -28.11
C ALA A 294 13.82 -5.42 -27.56
N GLU A 295 13.81 -4.11 -27.76
CA GLU A 295 14.83 -3.21 -27.21
C GLU A 295 14.73 -3.16 -25.67
N MET A 296 13.53 -3.04 -25.09
CA MET A 296 13.31 -3.10 -23.66
C MET A 296 13.82 -4.41 -23.07
N LEU A 297 13.51 -5.55 -23.68
CA LEU A 297 13.99 -6.86 -23.26
C LEU A 297 15.53 -6.92 -23.21
N LYS A 298 16.21 -6.36 -24.21
CA LYS A 298 17.68 -6.29 -24.24
C LYS A 298 18.23 -5.44 -23.09
N LYS A 299 17.65 -4.26 -22.85
CA LYS A 299 18.07 -3.36 -21.77
C LYS A 299 17.83 -3.99 -20.39
N LEU A 300 16.65 -4.57 -20.16
CA LEU A 300 16.33 -5.20 -18.89
C LEU A 300 17.21 -6.41 -18.55
N LYS A 301 17.60 -7.22 -19.54
CA LYS A 301 18.58 -8.30 -19.33
C LYS A 301 19.95 -7.76 -18.89
N GLN A 302 20.38 -6.62 -19.43
CA GLN A 302 21.63 -6.00 -19.00
C GLN A 302 21.51 -5.43 -17.59
N THR A 303 20.40 -4.75 -17.27
CA THR A 303 20.17 -4.20 -15.91
C THR A 303 20.07 -5.30 -14.88
N GLU A 304 19.40 -6.43 -15.16
CA GLU A 304 19.34 -7.59 -14.26
C GLU A 304 20.72 -8.17 -13.97
N LYS A 305 21.55 -8.32 -15.01
CA LYS A 305 22.93 -8.82 -14.86
C LYS A 305 23.77 -7.90 -13.98
N ASP A 306 23.75 -6.59 -14.26
CA ASP A 306 24.47 -5.58 -13.48
C ASP A 306 23.98 -5.55 -12.03
N LEU A 307 22.64 -5.64 -11.82
CA LEU A 307 22.00 -5.64 -10.52
C LEU A 307 22.41 -6.86 -9.69
N ASN A 308 22.35 -8.06 -10.27
CA ASN A 308 22.72 -9.28 -9.54
C ASN A 308 24.17 -9.19 -9.04
N SER A 309 25.10 -8.70 -9.87
CA SER A 309 26.49 -8.50 -9.44
C SER A 309 26.62 -7.51 -8.25
N ALA A 310 25.82 -6.43 -8.25
CA ALA A 310 25.81 -5.45 -7.16
C ALA A 310 25.17 -5.99 -5.89
N LEU A 311 24.11 -6.81 -6.03
CA LEU A 311 23.41 -7.41 -4.89
C LEU A 311 24.19 -8.57 -4.29
N ASP A 312 24.89 -9.38 -5.09
CA ASP A 312 25.77 -10.44 -4.58
C ASP A 312 26.84 -9.82 -3.65
N LEU A 313 27.45 -8.70 -4.04
CA LEU A 313 28.40 -8.00 -3.18
C LEU A 313 27.78 -7.54 -1.84
N LEU A 314 26.51 -7.11 -1.86
CA LEU A 314 25.82 -6.66 -0.65
C LEU A 314 25.52 -7.84 0.30
N PHE A 315 24.92 -8.89 -0.24
CA PHE A 315 24.44 -10.05 0.52
C PHE A 315 25.57 -11.01 0.92
N ASP A 316 26.75 -10.93 0.30
CA ASP A 316 27.94 -11.71 0.67
C ASP A 316 28.85 -10.96 1.66
N SER A 317 28.53 -9.72 2.02
CA SER A 317 29.34 -8.90 2.93
C SER A 317 29.00 -9.18 4.40
N PRO A 318 29.90 -9.80 5.21
CA PRO A 318 29.63 -10.06 6.62
C PRO A 318 29.30 -8.79 7.43
N SER A 319 29.94 -7.66 7.12
CA SER A 319 29.68 -6.40 7.81
C SER A 319 28.30 -5.82 7.50
N VAL A 320 27.73 -6.12 6.34
CA VAL A 320 26.36 -5.74 6.01
C VAL A 320 25.37 -6.66 6.71
N LEU A 321 25.60 -7.97 6.67
CA LEU A 321 24.74 -8.96 7.30
C LEU A 321 24.66 -8.75 8.81
N ASP A 322 25.78 -8.45 9.48
CA ASP A 322 25.83 -8.12 10.91
C ASP A 322 24.91 -6.93 11.28
N ARG A 323 24.70 -6.00 10.36
CA ARG A 323 23.80 -4.85 10.55
C ARG A 323 22.34 -5.14 10.16
N PHE A 324 22.10 -6.17 9.33
CA PHE A 324 20.79 -6.48 8.80
C PHE A 324 20.08 -7.58 9.60
N GLU A 325 20.81 -8.63 9.97
CA GLU A 325 20.28 -9.78 10.68
C GLU A 325 19.92 -9.42 12.13
N ASN A 326 18.77 -9.91 12.57
CA ASN A 326 18.21 -9.69 13.90
C ASN A 326 17.97 -8.20 14.24
N THR A 327 18.01 -7.29 13.26
CA THR A 327 17.78 -5.86 13.46
C THR A 327 16.33 -5.51 13.08
N GLY A 328 15.61 -4.87 13.98
CA GLY A 328 14.24 -4.42 13.75
C GLY A 328 13.27 -5.56 13.47
N THR A 329 13.31 -6.60 14.26
CA THR A 329 12.50 -7.82 14.08
C THR A 329 11.05 -7.59 14.47
N VAL A 330 10.13 -8.01 13.59
CA VAL A 330 8.69 -8.09 13.86
C VAL A 330 8.26 -9.55 13.75
N SER A 331 7.69 -10.08 14.83
CA SER A 331 7.20 -11.46 14.82
C SER A 331 6.01 -11.64 13.87
N ARG A 332 5.83 -12.86 13.37
CA ARG A 332 4.66 -13.20 12.54
C ARG A 332 3.33 -12.95 13.27
N GLU A 333 3.26 -13.20 14.57
CA GLU A 333 2.10 -12.94 15.40
C GLU A 333 1.78 -11.45 15.42
N THR A 334 2.74 -10.60 15.80
CA THR A 334 2.59 -9.14 15.78
C THR A 334 2.18 -8.62 14.40
N ALA A 335 2.80 -9.13 13.32
CA ALA A 335 2.47 -8.75 11.96
C ALA A 335 1.03 -9.12 11.58
N THR A 336 0.53 -10.27 12.04
CA THR A 336 -0.85 -10.73 11.82
C THR A 336 -1.84 -9.88 12.60
N ASP A 337 -1.60 -9.62 13.88
CA ASP A 337 -2.48 -8.84 14.75
C ASP A 337 -2.63 -7.39 14.28
N LEU A 338 -1.52 -6.78 13.87
CA LEU A 338 -1.52 -5.43 13.31
C LEU A 338 -2.05 -5.37 11.87
N GLY A 339 -2.23 -6.52 11.22
CA GLY A 339 -2.68 -6.58 9.83
C GLY A 339 -1.65 -6.00 8.86
N LEU A 340 -0.36 -6.26 9.07
CA LEU A 340 0.68 -5.86 8.14
C LEU A 340 0.44 -6.51 6.77
N ILE A 341 0.80 -5.81 5.72
CA ILE A 341 0.60 -6.25 4.33
C ILE A 341 1.86 -6.05 3.49
N GLY A 342 1.82 -6.60 2.29
CA GLY A 342 2.87 -6.41 1.30
C GLY A 342 4.22 -6.95 1.75
N MET A 343 5.28 -6.29 1.36
CA MET A 343 6.67 -6.67 1.63
C MET A 343 6.94 -6.82 3.14
N ALA A 344 6.38 -5.94 3.99
CA ALA A 344 6.58 -6.00 5.44
C ALA A 344 6.00 -7.30 6.04
N ALA A 345 4.81 -7.70 5.62
CA ALA A 345 4.21 -8.96 6.06
C ALA A 345 4.91 -10.19 5.47
N ARG A 346 5.33 -10.13 4.20
CA ARG A 346 6.06 -11.21 3.54
C ARG A 346 7.41 -11.50 4.20
N ALA A 347 8.06 -10.47 4.73
CA ALA A 347 9.28 -10.62 5.52
C ALA A 347 9.04 -11.28 6.90
N CYS A 348 7.79 -11.35 7.37
CA CYS A 348 7.38 -12.09 8.58
C CYS A 348 6.77 -13.48 8.23
N GLY A 349 6.99 -13.99 7.03
CA GLY A 349 6.49 -15.31 6.58
C GLY A 349 5.00 -15.36 6.25
N ILE A 350 4.32 -14.21 6.05
CA ILE A 350 2.89 -14.15 5.69
C ILE A 350 2.77 -14.03 4.17
N PRO A 351 2.23 -15.03 3.45
CA PRO A 351 2.18 -15.04 1.98
C PRO A 351 1.02 -14.17 1.45
N CYS A 352 1.00 -12.88 1.77
CA CYS A 352 0.00 -11.94 1.30
C CYS A 352 0.52 -11.16 0.07
N ASP A 353 0.00 -11.47 -1.10
CA ASP A 353 0.27 -10.78 -2.36
C ASP A 353 -1.03 -10.72 -3.17
N THR A 354 -1.53 -9.51 -3.39
CA THR A 354 -2.82 -9.29 -4.07
C THR A 354 -2.82 -9.81 -5.50
N ARG A 355 -1.65 -9.88 -6.16
CA ARG A 355 -1.51 -10.46 -7.50
C ARG A 355 -1.87 -11.94 -7.53
N SER A 356 -1.65 -12.65 -6.43
CA SER A 356 -1.94 -14.08 -6.27
C SER A 356 -3.24 -14.34 -5.52
N THR A 357 -3.50 -13.59 -4.43
CA THR A 357 -4.67 -13.82 -3.56
C THR A 357 -5.96 -13.25 -4.15
N HIS A 358 -5.90 -12.10 -4.82
CA HIS A 358 -7.04 -11.43 -5.44
C HIS A 358 -6.67 -11.00 -6.86
N PRO A 359 -6.40 -11.94 -7.78
CA PRO A 359 -5.81 -11.65 -9.08
C PRO A 359 -6.68 -10.74 -9.94
N TYR A 360 -6.04 -9.83 -10.64
CA TYR A 360 -6.65 -8.83 -11.52
C TYR A 360 -5.88 -8.70 -12.83
N GLY A 361 -6.54 -8.19 -13.87
CA GLY A 361 -5.92 -7.96 -15.17
C GLY A 361 -5.14 -9.16 -15.69
N TRP A 362 -3.91 -8.93 -16.13
CA TRP A 362 -3.03 -10.00 -16.62
C TRP A 362 -2.66 -11.02 -15.54
N TYR A 363 -2.61 -10.61 -14.27
CA TYR A 363 -2.29 -11.54 -13.17
C TYR A 363 -3.30 -12.67 -12.98
N LYS A 364 -4.53 -12.55 -13.55
CA LYS A 364 -5.49 -13.67 -13.64
C LYS A 364 -4.98 -14.82 -14.52
N LYS A 365 -4.13 -14.53 -15.49
CA LYS A 365 -3.55 -15.51 -16.42
C LYS A 365 -2.20 -16.06 -15.91
N SER A 366 -1.39 -15.19 -15.35
CA SER A 366 -0.08 -15.52 -14.80
C SER A 366 0.33 -14.42 -13.82
N ALA A 367 0.69 -14.78 -12.61
CA ALA A 367 1.25 -13.88 -11.60
C ALA A 367 2.71 -14.27 -11.31
N PRO A 368 3.56 -13.34 -10.84
CA PRO A 368 4.84 -13.68 -10.23
C PRO A 368 4.63 -14.55 -9.00
N ALA A 369 5.63 -15.37 -8.64
CA ALA A 369 5.56 -16.14 -7.41
C ALA A 369 5.63 -15.21 -6.18
N THR A 370 4.89 -15.57 -5.14
CA THR A 370 4.95 -14.84 -3.87
C THR A 370 6.22 -15.20 -3.11
N VAL A 371 7.06 -14.21 -2.83
CA VAL A 371 8.33 -14.38 -2.10
C VAL A 371 8.10 -14.09 -0.61
N THR A 372 8.54 -14.99 0.28
CA THR A 372 8.44 -14.81 1.73
C THR A 372 9.72 -15.23 2.43
N PHE A 373 10.03 -14.53 3.55
CA PHE A 373 11.08 -14.91 4.50
C PHE A 373 10.51 -14.82 5.92
N PRO A 374 10.92 -15.71 6.85
CA PRO A 374 10.25 -15.80 8.15
C PRO A 374 10.79 -14.89 9.24
N ASP A 375 11.98 -14.32 9.07
CA ASP A 375 12.77 -13.76 10.18
C ASP A 375 12.26 -12.39 10.66
N GLY A 376 11.52 -11.64 9.82
CA GLY A 376 10.86 -10.39 10.19
C GLY A 376 11.78 -9.20 10.44
N ASP A 377 13.07 -9.32 10.15
CA ASP A 377 14.12 -8.31 10.37
C ASP A 377 14.46 -7.51 9.10
N VAL A 378 15.48 -6.69 9.16
CA VAL A 378 15.97 -5.92 8.00
C VAL A 378 16.47 -6.86 6.91
N ALA A 379 17.17 -7.95 7.25
CA ALA A 379 17.66 -8.92 6.30
C ALA A 379 16.52 -9.57 5.52
N ALA A 380 15.46 -10.01 6.21
CA ALA A 380 14.27 -10.59 5.60
C ALA A 380 13.56 -9.60 4.66
N ARG A 381 13.42 -8.33 5.08
CA ARG A 381 12.82 -7.28 4.23
C ARG A 381 13.66 -6.99 2.98
N ALA A 382 14.99 -7.02 3.10
CA ALA A 382 15.91 -6.89 1.95
C ALA A 382 15.83 -8.14 1.04
N ALA A 383 15.78 -9.34 1.61
CA ALA A 383 15.70 -10.59 0.87
C ALA A 383 14.38 -10.73 0.09
N VAL A 384 13.24 -10.30 0.67
CA VAL A 384 11.95 -10.23 -0.06
C VAL A 384 12.09 -9.37 -1.30
N ARG A 385 12.69 -8.16 -1.19
CA ARG A 385 12.90 -7.27 -2.34
C ARG A 385 13.78 -7.92 -3.41
N ARG A 386 14.87 -8.57 -3.01
CA ARG A 386 15.75 -9.29 -3.94
C ARG A 386 15.00 -10.40 -4.69
N GLY A 387 14.19 -11.18 -3.99
CA GLY A 387 13.39 -12.24 -4.59
C GLY A 387 12.30 -11.69 -5.52
N GLU A 388 11.60 -10.63 -5.13
CA GLU A 388 10.59 -9.98 -5.97
C GLU A 388 11.18 -9.33 -7.23
N LEU A 389 12.41 -8.83 -7.17
CA LEU A 389 13.14 -8.37 -8.37
C LEU A 389 13.29 -9.49 -9.38
N ALA A 390 13.76 -10.66 -8.96
CA ALA A 390 13.95 -11.82 -9.84
C ALA A 390 12.62 -12.24 -10.49
N GLU A 391 11.55 -12.35 -9.70
CA GLU A 391 10.22 -12.72 -10.19
C GLU A 391 9.65 -11.68 -11.17
N SER A 392 9.79 -10.38 -10.88
CA SER A 392 9.31 -9.29 -11.74
C SER A 392 10.06 -9.25 -13.07
N TYR A 393 11.39 -9.42 -13.07
CA TYR A 393 12.17 -9.50 -14.32
C TYR A 393 11.71 -10.69 -15.19
N GLN A 394 11.56 -11.87 -14.61
CA GLN A 394 11.10 -13.06 -15.35
C GLN A 394 9.68 -12.91 -15.89
N PHE A 395 8.79 -12.28 -15.10
CA PHE A 395 7.43 -11.97 -15.53
C PHE A 395 7.42 -11.03 -16.75
N ILE A 396 8.15 -9.91 -16.68
CA ILE A 396 8.27 -8.95 -17.79
C ILE A 396 8.87 -9.62 -19.03
N TYR A 397 9.88 -10.49 -18.89
CA TYR A 397 10.51 -11.18 -20.03
C TYR A 397 9.53 -12.08 -20.76
N ARG A 398 8.66 -12.79 -20.03
CA ARG A 398 7.61 -13.61 -20.66
C ARG A 398 6.64 -12.77 -21.47
N LEU A 399 6.26 -11.61 -20.95
CA LEU A 399 5.34 -10.68 -21.63
C LEU A 399 5.98 -10.01 -22.86
N LEU A 400 7.18 -9.46 -22.71
CA LEU A 400 7.87 -8.77 -23.82
C LEU A 400 8.20 -9.71 -24.99
N LYS A 401 8.43 -11.01 -24.74
CA LYS A 401 8.64 -12.01 -25.79
C LYS A 401 7.35 -12.42 -26.52
N ASN A 402 6.21 -12.29 -25.87
CA ASN A 402 4.94 -12.82 -26.33
C ASN A 402 3.81 -11.81 -26.08
N LEU A 403 4.00 -10.57 -26.54
CA LEU A 403 2.94 -9.56 -26.43
C LEU A 403 1.69 -10.04 -27.20
N PRO A 404 0.52 -9.96 -26.61
CA PRO A 404 -0.73 -10.28 -27.31
C PRO A 404 -0.92 -9.40 -28.56
N PRO A 405 -1.63 -9.88 -29.58
CA PRO A 405 -1.95 -9.07 -30.76
C PRO A 405 -2.73 -7.82 -30.37
N GLU A 406 -2.59 -6.77 -31.17
CA GLU A 406 -3.39 -5.56 -30.98
C GLU A 406 -4.87 -5.85 -31.17
N SER A 407 -5.68 -5.36 -30.26
CA SER A 407 -7.12 -5.41 -30.29
C SER A 407 -7.72 -4.19 -29.59
N ALA A 408 -8.90 -3.79 -29.97
CA ALA A 408 -9.57 -2.64 -29.38
C ALA A 408 -10.04 -2.94 -27.95
N SER A 409 -9.90 -1.96 -27.08
CA SER A 409 -10.57 -1.91 -25.78
C SER A 409 -11.91 -1.17 -25.91
N THR A 410 -12.86 -1.50 -25.04
CA THR A 410 -14.09 -0.71 -24.84
C THR A 410 -13.95 0.02 -23.52
N ALA A 411 -13.79 1.34 -23.58
CA ALA A 411 -13.70 2.19 -22.40
C ALA A 411 -15.00 2.15 -21.57
N PRO A 412 -14.92 2.41 -20.24
CA PRO A 412 -16.10 2.59 -19.43
C PRO A 412 -16.94 3.78 -19.93
N GLN A 413 -18.19 3.51 -20.34
CA GLN A 413 -19.12 4.51 -20.88
C GLN A 413 -20.20 4.90 -19.86
N LYS A 414 -20.65 3.92 -19.08
CA LYS A 414 -21.70 4.08 -18.08
C LYS A 414 -21.18 3.61 -16.74
N ARG A 415 -21.48 4.37 -15.72
CA ARG A 415 -21.17 3.97 -14.33
C ARG A 415 -22.45 3.54 -13.64
N MET A 416 -22.38 2.41 -12.95
CA MET A 416 -23.49 1.93 -12.12
C MET A 416 -23.85 2.99 -11.09
N ALA A 417 -25.13 3.40 -11.05
CA ALA A 417 -25.68 4.32 -10.07
C ALA A 417 -25.91 3.62 -8.72
N ASP A 418 -25.86 4.39 -7.64
CA ASP A 418 -26.12 3.92 -6.26
C ASP A 418 -25.38 2.62 -5.92
N ALA A 419 -24.12 2.51 -6.35
CA ALA A 419 -23.32 1.31 -6.26
C ALA A 419 -22.09 1.50 -5.36
N ILE A 420 -21.59 0.39 -4.81
CA ILE A 420 -20.27 0.32 -4.23
C ILE A 420 -19.35 -0.45 -5.17
N ALA A 421 -18.18 0.11 -5.44
CA ALA A 421 -17.10 -0.55 -6.17
C ALA A 421 -15.88 -0.65 -5.29
N VAL A 422 -15.14 -1.77 -5.41
CA VAL A 422 -13.88 -2.02 -4.68
C VAL A 422 -12.85 -2.56 -5.66
N SER A 423 -11.65 -2.02 -5.60
CA SER A 423 -10.49 -2.50 -6.36
C SER A 423 -9.27 -2.62 -5.44
N LEU A 424 -8.61 -3.76 -5.48
CA LEU A 424 -7.36 -4.03 -4.79
C LEU A 424 -6.24 -4.20 -5.82
N GLY A 425 -5.11 -3.54 -5.59
CA GLY A 425 -3.92 -3.65 -6.43
C GLY A 425 -2.66 -3.83 -5.58
N GLU A 426 -1.70 -4.63 -6.03
CA GLU A 426 -0.44 -4.83 -5.30
C GLU A 426 0.61 -3.83 -5.74
N GLY A 427 0.75 -2.71 -5.04
CA GLY A 427 1.90 -1.82 -5.17
C GLY A 427 3.19 -2.48 -4.69
N TRP A 428 4.33 -1.87 -4.91
CA TRP A 428 5.61 -2.40 -4.46
C TRP A 428 5.78 -2.39 -2.92
N ARG A 429 4.97 -1.59 -2.19
CA ARG A 429 4.86 -1.62 -0.73
C ARG A 429 3.81 -2.61 -0.22
N GLY A 430 2.83 -2.99 -1.06
CA GLY A 430 1.74 -3.87 -0.68
C GLY A 430 0.41 -3.48 -1.31
N MET A 431 -0.68 -4.02 -0.76
CA MET A 431 -2.05 -3.84 -1.24
C MET A 431 -2.51 -2.37 -1.13
N ILE A 432 -2.84 -1.78 -2.27
CA ILE A 432 -3.59 -0.53 -2.38
C ILE A 432 -5.07 -0.90 -2.44
N CYS A 433 -5.90 -0.32 -1.59
CA CYS A 433 -7.35 -0.45 -1.67
C CYS A 433 -7.98 0.86 -2.12
N MET A 434 -8.82 0.80 -3.14
CA MET A 434 -9.72 1.88 -3.52
C MET A 434 -11.15 1.41 -3.48
N ALA A 435 -12.02 2.19 -2.84
CA ALA A 435 -13.45 1.97 -2.84
C ALA A 435 -14.18 3.27 -3.17
N ALA A 436 -15.26 3.16 -3.94
CA ALA A 436 -16.12 4.29 -4.25
C ALA A 436 -17.57 3.90 -4.05
N VAL A 437 -18.37 4.84 -3.53
CA VAL A 437 -19.82 4.76 -3.58
C VAL A 437 -20.31 5.80 -4.56
N THR A 438 -21.12 5.40 -5.55
CA THR A 438 -21.66 6.29 -6.56
C THR A 438 -23.03 6.84 -6.14
N ASP A 439 -23.35 8.04 -6.62
CA ASP A 439 -24.68 8.64 -6.55
C ASP A 439 -25.60 8.11 -7.67
N ASN A 440 -26.83 8.64 -7.73
CA ASN A 440 -27.83 8.28 -8.74
C ASN A 440 -27.43 8.67 -10.18
N ALA A 441 -26.41 9.50 -10.36
CA ALA A 441 -25.83 9.86 -11.66
C ALA A 441 -24.56 9.06 -11.98
N GLY A 442 -24.11 8.18 -11.09
CA GLY A 442 -22.88 7.43 -11.23
C GLY A 442 -21.60 8.22 -10.90
N ASN A 443 -21.71 9.38 -10.25
CA ASN A 443 -20.56 10.13 -9.75
C ASN A 443 -20.17 9.66 -8.34
N PHE A 444 -18.92 9.89 -7.95
CA PHE A 444 -18.45 9.49 -6.63
C PHE A 444 -19.12 10.33 -5.52
N ALA A 445 -20.08 9.75 -4.82
CA ALA A 445 -20.64 10.32 -3.60
C ALA A 445 -19.64 10.16 -2.42
N ARG A 446 -18.87 9.07 -2.41
CA ARG A 446 -17.77 8.82 -1.48
C ARG A 446 -16.63 8.14 -2.23
N PHE A 447 -15.40 8.59 -1.96
CA PHE A 447 -14.18 7.91 -2.41
C PHE A 447 -13.31 7.59 -1.20
N LYS A 448 -12.79 6.37 -1.14
CA LYS A 448 -11.88 5.90 -0.09
C LYS A 448 -10.63 5.33 -0.74
N SER A 449 -9.46 5.78 -0.31
CA SER A 449 -8.16 5.24 -0.69
C SER A 449 -7.40 4.81 0.55
N VAL A 450 -6.77 3.64 0.51
CA VAL A 450 -5.92 3.14 1.60
C VAL A 450 -4.58 2.72 1.00
N ASP A 451 -3.53 3.42 1.41
CA ASP A 451 -2.14 3.12 1.05
C ASP A 451 -1.63 1.93 1.89
N PRO A 452 -0.78 1.06 1.35
CA PRO A 452 -0.18 -0.02 2.13
C PRO A 452 0.59 0.47 3.36
N SER A 453 1.14 1.68 3.33
CA SER A 453 1.85 2.26 4.48
C SER A 453 0.92 2.54 5.66
N PHE A 454 -0.38 2.80 5.40
CA PHE A 454 -1.39 2.98 6.44
C PHE A 454 -1.50 1.76 7.36
N HIS A 455 -1.28 0.56 6.83
CA HIS A 455 -1.24 -0.70 7.60
C HIS A 455 0.10 -0.87 8.34
N ASN A 456 1.20 -0.42 7.73
CA ASN A 456 2.55 -0.87 8.11
C ASN A 456 3.29 0.07 9.08
N TRP A 457 2.84 1.31 9.29
CA TRP A 457 3.53 2.27 10.18
C TRP A 457 3.66 1.77 11.62
N GLN A 458 2.63 1.09 12.14
CA GLN A 458 2.70 0.52 13.48
C GLN A 458 3.69 -0.66 13.54
N GLY A 459 3.88 -1.38 12.43
CA GLY A 459 4.91 -2.41 12.31
C GLY A 459 6.32 -1.84 12.51
N LEU A 460 6.62 -0.66 11.95
CA LEU A 460 7.88 0.04 12.19
C LEU A 460 8.04 0.42 13.67
N ALA A 461 6.99 0.90 14.32
CA ALA A 461 7.03 1.23 15.76
C ALA A 461 7.33 -0.01 16.62
N MET A 462 6.77 -1.17 16.24
CA MET A 462 7.07 -2.43 16.93
C MET A 462 8.49 -2.94 16.66
N ALA A 463 8.98 -2.77 15.44
CA ALA A 463 10.34 -3.15 15.05
C ALA A 463 11.43 -2.41 15.84
N LEU A 464 11.13 -1.25 16.40
CA LEU A 464 12.09 -0.45 17.19
C LEU A 464 12.08 -0.79 18.69
N ARG A 465 11.12 -1.58 19.17
CA ARG A 465 11.09 -1.94 20.59
C ARG A 465 12.23 -2.89 20.96
N GLY A 466 13.05 -2.48 21.92
CA GLY A 466 14.23 -3.23 22.35
C GLY A 466 15.43 -3.05 21.44
N GLU A 467 15.32 -2.25 20.37
CA GLU A 467 16.43 -1.89 19.53
C GLU A 467 17.20 -0.69 20.09
N GLN A 468 18.44 -0.55 19.66
CA GLN A 468 19.19 0.68 19.89
C GLN A 468 18.63 1.79 18.98
N ILE A 469 18.54 3.01 19.48
CA ILE A 469 18.03 4.15 18.71
C ILE A 469 18.86 4.42 17.44
N SER A 470 20.14 4.07 17.45
CA SER A 470 21.02 4.13 16.27
C SER A 470 20.59 3.21 15.12
N ASN A 471 19.74 2.20 15.38
CA ASN A 471 19.15 1.31 14.36
C ASN A 471 17.91 1.90 13.69
N PHE A 472 17.39 3.05 14.16
CA PHE A 472 16.20 3.66 13.59
C PHE A 472 16.30 3.94 12.08
N PRO A 473 17.38 4.55 11.55
CA PRO A 473 17.48 4.83 10.11
C PRO A 473 17.33 3.57 9.26
N ILE A 474 18.07 2.51 9.58
CA ILE A 474 18.04 1.26 8.81
C ILE A 474 16.71 0.53 8.94
N CYS A 475 16.10 0.52 10.14
CA CYS A 475 14.75 -0.04 10.34
C CYS A 475 13.73 0.73 9.51
N ASN A 476 13.70 2.07 9.61
CA ASN A 476 12.80 2.92 8.85
C ASN A 476 12.97 2.72 7.33
N LYS A 477 14.22 2.73 6.85
CA LYS A 477 14.50 2.50 5.43
C LYS A 477 14.12 1.10 4.97
N SER A 478 14.26 0.08 5.81
CA SER A 478 13.88 -1.29 5.45
C SER A 478 12.36 -1.45 5.22
N PHE A 479 11.54 -0.70 5.92
CA PHE A 479 10.10 -0.61 5.64
C PHE A 479 9.81 0.29 4.43
N ASN A 480 10.50 1.42 4.34
CA ASN A 480 10.36 2.47 3.33
C ASN A 480 8.91 2.87 3.05
N LEU A 481 8.20 3.25 4.13
CA LEU A 481 6.78 3.60 4.07
C LEU A 481 6.56 4.97 3.42
N SER A 482 5.42 5.13 2.76
CA SER A 482 5.01 6.38 2.15
C SER A 482 4.33 7.29 3.17
N TYR A 483 4.86 8.47 3.36
CA TYR A 483 4.24 9.51 4.18
C TYR A 483 3.07 10.14 3.43
N CYS A 484 3.29 10.57 2.18
CA CYS A 484 2.24 11.17 1.36
C CYS A 484 1.11 10.20 1.01
N GLY A 485 1.40 8.90 0.84
CA GLY A 485 0.37 7.87 0.63
C GLY A 485 -0.49 7.64 1.87
N HIS A 486 0.12 7.66 3.07
CA HIS A 486 -0.61 7.60 4.34
C HIS A 486 -1.48 8.84 4.55
N ASP A 487 -0.94 10.01 4.26
CA ASP A 487 -1.57 11.29 4.61
C ASP A 487 -2.72 11.67 3.67
N LEU A 488 -2.69 11.26 2.39
CA LEU A 488 -3.69 11.55 1.33
C LEU A 488 -3.88 13.03 1.00
#